data_584796780506af51dd41c87a8d8726c8
#
_entry.id   584796780506af51dd41c87a8d8726c8
#
_cell.length_a   1.000
_cell.length_b   1.000
_cell.length_c   1.000
_cell.angle_alpha   90.00
_cell.angle_beta   90.00
_cell.angle_gamma   90.00
#
_symmetry.space_group_name_H-M   'P 1'
#
loop_
_entity.id
_entity.type
_entity.pdbx_description
1 polymer ?
#
loop_
_entity_poly.entity_id
_entity_poly.type
_entity_poly.pdbx_seq_one_letter_code
_entity_poly.pdbx_strand_id
1 'polypeptide(L)'
;MNWKSLIFPVASVLLFSACGGEEPQAPAEFRFSNDRTAFENEANSTFSFDVRIDEAKTTEVQVQYATADGTALAGEDYIAASGSVVFAPGETKKTIDVSIIVDEWLEPDEYFIVSLSAPEGGYLRDNIQEAVGTIRNDDTSIQISDEGYTTPNNYPGMSLVWGDEFEVAGAPDPAKWTYDLGNGSWGWGNNELQNYTSSPENVTVQDGRLYIFARNEGGYTSARVKTQGIFDFQYGRVDIRAILPIGQGIWPALWMLGSDITTVGWPACGEIDIMELVGHQPRLVHGTFHWGPNNDERQYNGVIAPALEFPETFADEFHVFSLEWQEDEIKLLLDDQHYHTITPANMNGYEYPFNDAFFFIMNVAIGGNWPGDPDDTTPFPGFMAVDYIRVFQ
;
A
#
# COMPACT_ATOMS: atom_id res chain seq x y z
N MET A 1 -38.77 81.34 -63.69
CA MET A 1 -38.40 81.97 -62.44
C MET A 1 -37.62 80.94 -61.61
N ASN A 2 -36.50 81.30 -61.19
CA ASN A 2 -35.51 80.60 -60.38
C ASN A 2 -34.85 79.31 -60.94
N TRP A 3 -33.74 79.57 -61.58
CA TRP A 3 -32.70 78.62 -61.87
C TRP A 3 -31.86 78.35 -60.61
N LYS A 4 -31.63 77.05 -60.25
CA LYS A 4 -30.60 76.63 -59.28
C LYS A 4 -29.56 75.82 -60.02
N SER A 5 -28.36 76.29 -59.95
CA SER A 5 -27.16 75.66 -60.47
C SER A 5 -26.82 74.37 -59.76
N LEU A 6 -26.57 73.28 -60.48
CA LEU A 6 -26.00 72.01 -59.94
C LEU A 6 -24.47 72.20 -59.95
N ILE A 7 -23.87 72.04 -58.75
CA ILE A 7 -22.43 71.86 -58.55
C ILE A 7 -22.22 70.35 -58.24
N PHE A 8 -21.46 69.64 -59.08
CA PHE A 8 -20.97 68.31 -58.85
C PHE A 8 -19.68 68.36 -58.03
N PRO A 9 -19.57 67.57 -56.90
CA PRO A 9 -18.28 67.44 -56.26
C PRO A 9 -17.46 66.34 -56.95
N VAL A 10 -16.22 66.65 -57.27
CA VAL A 10 -15.19 65.68 -57.68
C VAL A 10 -14.80 64.84 -56.50
N ALA A 11 -15.12 63.56 -56.55
CA ALA A 11 -14.66 62.61 -55.56
C ALA A 11 -13.21 62.27 -55.86
N SER A 12 -12.33 62.68 -54.97
CA SER A 12 -10.92 62.21 -54.91
C SER A 12 -10.92 60.82 -54.26
N VAL A 13 -10.63 59.82 -55.06
CA VAL A 13 -10.37 58.45 -54.56
C VAL A 13 -8.96 58.45 -53.95
N LEU A 14 -8.89 58.49 -52.64
CA LEU A 14 -7.69 58.16 -51.88
C LEU A 14 -7.50 56.67 -51.88
N LEU A 15 -6.58 56.12 -52.66
CA LEU A 15 -6.08 54.77 -52.57
C LEU A 15 -5.27 54.63 -51.25
N PHE A 16 -5.88 54.10 -50.21
CA PHE A 16 -5.14 53.59 -49.06
C PHE A 16 -4.47 52.26 -49.48
N SER A 17 -3.15 52.32 -49.64
CA SER A 17 -2.30 51.18 -49.75
C SER A 17 -2.36 50.48 -48.36
N ALA A 18 -3.14 49.38 -48.22
CA ALA A 18 -3.10 48.56 -47.06
C ALA A 18 -1.72 47.90 -47.04
N CYS A 19 -0.83 48.37 -46.17
CA CYS A 19 0.26 47.55 -45.67
C CYS A 19 -0.40 46.38 -44.94
N GLY A 20 -0.34 45.19 -45.54
CA GLY A 20 -0.71 43.93 -44.89
C GLY A 20 0.29 43.64 -43.78
N GLY A 21 0.07 44.25 -42.61
CA GLY A 21 0.63 43.72 -41.37
C GLY A 21 -0.21 42.53 -41.00
N GLU A 22 0.35 41.34 -40.98
CA GLU A 22 -0.28 40.19 -40.35
C GLU A 22 -0.61 40.62 -38.91
N GLU A 23 -1.85 40.41 -38.48
CA GLU A 23 -2.21 40.60 -37.07
C GLU A 23 -1.33 39.68 -36.22
N PRO A 24 -0.80 40.14 -35.07
CA PRO A 24 0.01 39.32 -34.22
C PRO A 24 -0.79 38.11 -33.80
N GLN A 25 -0.30 36.92 -34.13
CA GLN A 25 -0.92 35.65 -33.74
C GLN A 25 -1.01 35.55 -32.21
N ALA A 26 -2.13 35.00 -31.69
CA ALA A 26 -2.31 34.80 -30.28
C ALA A 26 -1.19 33.90 -29.70
N PRO A 27 -0.77 34.11 -28.44
CA PRO A 27 0.21 33.24 -27.79
C PRO A 27 -0.23 31.78 -27.77
N ALA A 28 0.71 30.82 -27.81
CA ALA A 28 0.40 29.39 -27.74
C ALA A 28 -0.07 29.00 -26.33
N GLU A 29 -1.10 28.14 -26.24
CA GLU A 29 -1.53 27.51 -25.00
C GLU A 29 -0.92 26.11 -24.91
N PHE A 30 0.09 25.92 -24.08
CA PHE A 30 0.73 24.61 -23.86
C PHE A 30 -0.01 23.76 -22.81
N ARG A 31 -0.19 22.48 -23.11
CA ARG A 31 -0.82 21.52 -22.20
C ARG A 31 -0.41 20.10 -22.50
N PHE A 32 -0.52 19.23 -21.52
CA PHE A 32 -0.61 17.77 -21.75
C PHE A 32 -2.02 17.38 -22.25
N SER A 33 -2.11 16.24 -22.92
CA SER A 33 -3.39 15.71 -23.40
C SER A 33 -3.79 14.40 -22.71
N ASN A 34 -2.89 13.75 -21.97
CA ASN A 34 -3.12 12.47 -21.32
C ASN A 34 -2.09 12.21 -20.23
N ASP A 35 -2.51 11.48 -19.21
CA ASP A 35 -1.65 10.69 -18.34
C ASP A 35 -1.28 9.38 -19.04
N ARG A 36 -0.31 8.64 -18.48
CA ARG A 36 0.08 7.33 -18.96
C ARG A 36 0.03 6.31 -17.82
N THR A 37 -0.65 5.20 -18.05
CA THR A 37 -0.62 4.02 -17.17
C THR A 37 -0.30 2.80 -18.02
N ALA A 38 0.69 2.02 -17.61
CA ALA A 38 1.07 0.79 -18.28
C ALA A 38 1.80 -0.13 -17.29
N PHE A 39 1.89 -1.41 -17.65
CA PHE A 39 2.74 -2.34 -16.93
C PHE A 39 4.21 -2.04 -17.21
N GLU A 40 5.06 -2.32 -16.25
CA GLU A 40 6.50 -2.11 -16.29
C GLU A 40 7.13 -2.86 -17.48
N ASN A 41 6.76 -4.11 -17.68
CA ASN A 41 7.26 -5.01 -18.73
C ASN A 41 6.57 -4.83 -20.09
N GLU A 42 5.73 -3.81 -20.30
CA GLU A 42 5.15 -3.54 -21.62
C GLU A 42 6.23 -3.22 -22.67
N ALA A 43 5.96 -3.61 -23.90
CA ALA A 43 6.88 -3.49 -25.01
C ALA A 43 7.46 -2.07 -25.15
N ASN A 44 8.79 -1.97 -25.04
CA ASN A 44 9.66 -0.79 -25.12
C ASN A 44 9.85 0.01 -23.82
N SER A 45 9.28 -0.38 -22.68
CA SER A 45 9.51 0.25 -21.37
C SER A 45 9.65 1.78 -21.44
N THR A 46 8.74 2.42 -22.20
CA THR A 46 8.79 3.86 -22.46
C THR A 46 7.39 4.46 -22.37
N PHE A 47 7.23 5.45 -21.49
CA PHE A 47 5.99 6.21 -21.35
C PHE A 47 6.03 7.45 -22.21
N SER A 48 5.07 7.56 -23.13
CA SER A 48 4.99 8.67 -24.08
C SER A 48 3.88 9.64 -23.70
N PHE A 49 4.21 10.89 -23.45
CA PHE A 49 3.31 11.96 -23.04
C PHE A 49 3.15 12.97 -24.18
N ASP A 50 1.92 13.20 -24.60
CA ASP A 50 1.59 14.12 -25.67
C ASP A 50 1.49 15.57 -25.15
N VAL A 51 2.39 16.43 -25.59
CA VAL A 51 2.30 17.88 -25.40
C VAL A 51 1.63 18.51 -26.61
N ARG A 52 0.65 19.36 -26.39
CA ARG A 52 -0.11 20.05 -27.45
C ARG A 52 -0.13 21.55 -27.26
N ILE A 53 -0.30 22.26 -28.37
CA ILE A 53 -0.71 23.66 -28.38
C ILE A 53 -2.10 23.77 -29.01
N ASP A 54 -2.80 24.86 -28.70
CA ASP A 54 -4.18 25.15 -29.11
C ASP A 54 -4.37 25.19 -30.63
N GLU A 55 -3.43 25.83 -31.33
CA GLU A 55 -3.45 25.98 -32.79
C GLU A 55 -2.03 26.11 -33.35
N ALA A 56 -1.87 25.80 -34.63
CA ALA A 56 -0.59 25.91 -35.30
C ALA A 56 -0.11 27.38 -35.34
N LYS A 57 1.13 27.62 -34.92
CA LYS A 57 1.74 28.97 -34.94
C LYS A 57 2.56 29.19 -36.21
N THR A 58 2.72 30.42 -36.58
CA THR A 58 3.54 30.83 -37.76
C THR A 58 5.01 31.02 -37.41
N THR A 59 5.34 31.07 -36.12
CA THR A 59 6.69 31.12 -35.57
C THR A 59 6.92 29.93 -34.66
N GLU A 60 8.18 29.63 -34.43
CA GLU A 60 8.57 28.62 -33.44
C GLU A 60 8.15 29.05 -32.02
N VAL A 61 7.61 28.09 -31.24
CA VAL A 61 7.28 28.26 -29.83
C VAL A 61 7.81 27.03 -29.04
N GLN A 62 8.17 27.23 -27.78
CA GLN A 62 8.72 26.14 -26.98
C GLN A 62 8.28 26.20 -25.51
N VAL A 63 8.42 25.05 -24.85
CA VAL A 63 8.15 24.86 -23.41
C VAL A 63 9.21 23.91 -22.82
N GLN A 64 9.68 24.18 -21.63
CA GLN A 64 10.55 23.28 -20.90
C GLN A 64 9.73 22.16 -20.22
N TYR A 65 10.35 21.01 -20.03
CA TYR A 65 9.77 19.93 -19.24
C TYR A 65 10.81 19.30 -18.30
N ALA A 66 10.33 18.70 -17.22
CA ALA A 66 11.12 17.86 -16.32
C ALA A 66 10.23 16.80 -15.66
N THR A 67 10.81 15.64 -15.37
CA THR A 67 10.22 14.63 -14.50
C THR A 67 10.50 14.97 -13.04
N ALA A 68 9.63 14.52 -12.15
CA ALA A 68 9.79 14.57 -10.70
C ALA A 68 9.27 13.27 -10.09
N ASP A 69 9.92 12.82 -9.01
CA ASP A 69 9.52 11.63 -8.26
C ASP A 69 8.13 11.83 -7.63
N GLY A 70 7.35 10.76 -7.68
CA GLY A 70 6.16 10.53 -6.87
C GLY A 70 6.47 9.43 -5.88
N THR A 71 5.82 8.27 -6.00
CA THR A 71 6.26 7.03 -5.35
C THR A 71 7.36 6.35 -6.16
N ALA A 72 7.32 6.43 -7.49
CA ALA A 72 8.39 5.99 -8.38
C ALA A 72 9.61 6.92 -8.27
N LEU A 73 10.82 6.35 -8.17
CA LEU A 73 12.09 7.05 -7.94
C LEU A 73 12.99 7.03 -9.19
N ALA A 74 13.53 8.19 -9.52
CA ALA A 74 14.45 8.32 -10.64
C ALA A 74 15.76 7.55 -10.40
N GLY A 75 16.08 6.63 -11.30
CA GLY A 75 17.26 5.76 -11.24
C GLY A 75 16.98 4.39 -10.64
N GLU A 76 15.80 4.17 -10.08
CA GLU A 76 15.27 2.89 -9.65
C GLU A 76 14.16 2.44 -10.61
N ASP A 77 13.09 3.19 -10.78
CA ASP A 77 11.88 2.82 -11.52
C ASP A 77 11.79 3.49 -12.90
N TYR A 78 12.42 4.66 -13.05
CA TYR A 78 12.46 5.36 -14.32
C TYR A 78 13.74 6.19 -14.50
N ILE A 79 14.04 6.55 -15.74
CA ILE A 79 15.17 7.43 -16.06
C ILE A 79 14.67 8.88 -16.06
N ALA A 80 15.21 9.72 -15.16
CA ALA A 80 14.87 11.15 -15.10
C ALA A 80 15.08 11.81 -16.46
N ALA A 81 14.08 12.57 -16.91
CA ALA A 81 14.08 13.25 -18.19
C ALA A 81 13.79 14.75 -18.02
N SER A 82 14.54 15.60 -18.73
CA SER A 82 14.28 17.02 -18.81
C SER A 82 14.77 17.59 -20.13
N GLY A 83 14.16 18.68 -20.58
CA GLY A 83 14.53 19.27 -21.85
C GLY A 83 13.56 20.35 -22.33
N SER A 84 13.59 20.62 -23.63
CA SER A 84 12.71 21.57 -24.30
C SER A 84 11.90 20.89 -25.39
N VAL A 85 10.60 21.12 -25.37
CA VAL A 85 9.66 20.71 -26.44
C VAL A 85 9.49 21.89 -27.38
N VAL A 86 9.99 21.76 -28.60
CA VAL A 86 9.99 22.82 -29.62
C VAL A 86 8.95 22.48 -30.68
N PHE A 87 8.02 23.40 -30.94
CA PHE A 87 7.03 23.34 -32.01
C PHE A 87 7.48 24.25 -33.17
N ALA A 88 7.85 23.63 -34.27
CA ALA A 88 8.12 24.41 -35.52
C ALA A 88 6.82 25.01 -36.06
N PRO A 89 6.90 26.03 -36.94
CA PRO A 89 5.73 26.59 -37.59
C PRO A 89 4.83 25.48 -38.21
N GLY A 90 3.56 25.50 -37.88
CA GLY A 90 2.57 24.53 -38.37
C GLY A 90 2.38 23.29 -37.50
N GLU A 91 3.21 23.03 -36.50
CA GLU A 91 3.07 21.89 -35.59
C GLU A 91 2.15 22.21 -34.42
N THR A 92 1.40 21.20 -33.94
CA THR A 92 0.48 21.34 -32.79
C THR A 92 0.60 20.21 -31.76
N LYS A 93 1.50 19.24 -32.04
CA LYS A 93 1.70 18.07 -31.17
C LYS A 93 3.18 17.69 -31.15
N LYS A 94 3.67 17.38 -29.97
CA LYS A 94 4.96 16.75 -29.71
C LYS A 94 4.79 15.68 -28.64
N THR A 95 5.79 14.82 -28.50
CA THR A 95 5.80 13.75 -27.50
C THR A 95 7.05 13.85 -26.64
N ILE A 96 6.88 13.67 -25.34
CA ILE A 96 7.96 13.46 -24.38
C ILE A 96 7.98 11.98 -24.08
N ASP A 97 9.14 11.34 -24.22
CA ASP A 97 9.34 9.93 -23.90
C ASP A 97 10.16 9.84 -22.60
N VAL A 98 9.66 9.04 -21.65
CA VAL A 98 10.32 8.72 -20.39
C VAL A 98 10.56 7.23 -20.37
N SER A 99 11.82 6.80 -20.23
CA SER A 99 12.18 5.37 -20.15
C SER A 99 11.89 4.84 -18.76
N ILE A 100 11.24 3.70 -18.69
CA ILE A 100 11.01 2.94 -17.47
C ILE A 100 12.18 1.97 -17.29
N ILE A 101 12.61 1.75 -16.06
CA ILE A 101 13.58 0.74 -15.67
C ILE A 101 12.75 -0.50 -15.32
N VAL A 102 13.05 -1.60 -16.00
CA VAL A 102 12.33 -2.87 -15.86
C VAL A 102 13.17 -3.80 -15.01
N ASP A 103 12.55 -4.47 -14.07
CA ASP A 103 13.18 -5.55 -13.32
C ASP A 103 12.26 -6.79 -13.18
N GLU A 104 12.38 -7.60 -12.15
CA GLU A 104 11.57 -8.80 -11.91
C GLU A 104 10.99 -8.80 -10.48
N TRP A 105 11.00 -7.65 -9.79
CA TRP A 105 10.60 -7.56 -8.39
C TRP A 105 9.15 -7.16 -8.23
N LEU A 106 8.48 -7.80 -7.29
CA LEU A 106 7.12 -7.44 -6.89
C LEU A 106 7.15 -6.13 -6.09
N GLU A 107 6.65 -5.07 -6.70
CA GLU A 107 6.55 -3.75 -6.11
C GLU A 107 5.10 -3.24 -6.12
N PRO A 108 4.75 -2.22 -5.34
CA PRO A 108 3.47 -1.53 -5.51
C PRO A 108 3.36 -0.85 -6.87
N ASP A 109 2.13 -0.62 -7.34
CA ASP A 109 1.90 0.33 -8.45
C ASP A 109 2.42 1.71 -8.04
N GLU A 110 3.27 2.33 -8.87
CA GLU A 110 3.98 3.55 -8.55
C GLU A 110 3.72 4.65 -9.57
N TYR A 111 4.07 5.90 -9.24
CA TYR A 111 3.89 7.01 -10.16
C TYR A 111 5.02 8.05 -10.08
N PHE A 112 5.26 8.71 -11.21
CA PHE A 112 6.08 9.90 -11.34
C PHE A 112 5.29 10.99 -12.05
N ILE A 113 5.77 12.23 -11.99
CA ILE A 113 5.13 13.41 -12.58
C ILE A 113 6.01 13.97 -13.69
N VAL A 114 5.40 14.39 -14.80
CA VAL A 114 6.04 15.18 -15.86
C VAL A 114 5.42 16.57 -15.87
N SER A 115 6.20 17.62 -15.65
CA SER A 115 5.71 18.99 -15.56
C SER A 115 6.23 19.84 -16.72
N LEU A 116 5.38 20.74 -17.25
CA LEU A 116 5.76 21.80 -18.19
C LEU A 116 6.10 23.07 -17.42
N SER A 117 7.11 23.82 -17.92
CA SER A 117 7.56 25.08 -17.31
C SER A 117 8.12 26.03 -18.36
N ALA A 118 8.37 27.30 -17.98
CA ALA A 118 9.04 28.30 -18.76
C ALA A 118 8.63 28.36 -20.26
N PRO A 119 7.34 28.60 -20.58
CA PRO A 119 6.89 28.70 -21.98
C PRO A 119 7.45 29.91 -22.67
N GLU A 120 7.91 29.76 -23.93
CA GLU A 120 8.31 30.82 -24.81
C GLU A 120 7.36 30.93 -26.02
N GLY A 121 6.85 32.11 -26.29
CA GLY A 121 5.85 32.33 -27.33
C GLY A 121 4.42 31.91 -26.94
N GLY A 122 4.19 31.62 -25.66
CA GLY A 122 2.90 31.15 -25.16
C GLY A 122 2.78 31.20 -23.65
N TYR A 123 1.81 30.45 -23.12
CA TYR A 123 1.53 30.32 -21.71
C TYR A 123 1.12 28.84 -21.38
N LEU A 124 1.24 28.45 -20.13
CA LEU A 124 0.78 27.16 -19.64
C LEU A 124 -0.74 27.22 -19.32
N ARG A 125 -1.47 26.21 -19.70
CA ARG A 125 -2.87 26.10 -19.31
C ARG A 125 -2.98 25.57 -17.90
N ASP A 126 -3.69 26.28 -17.04
CA ASP A 126 -3.93 25.87 -15.66
C ASP A 126 -4.56 24.47 -15.57
N ASN A 127 -4.15 23.70 -14.56
CA ASN A 127 -4.59 22.35 -14.22
C ASN A 127 -4.29 21.24 -15.26
N ILE A 128 -3.56 21.50 -16.34
CA ILE A 128 -3.10 20.48 -17.30
C ILE A 128 -1.67 20.77 -17.78
N GLN A 129 -0.88 21.36 -16.93
CA GLN A 129 0.56 21.58 -17.11
C GLN A 129 1.40 20.42 -16.57
N GLU A 130 0.76 19.44 -15.92
CA GLU A 130 1.36 18.22 -15.41
C GLU A 130 0.66 17.00 -16.00
N ALA A 131 1.39 15.90 -16.15
CA ALA A 131 0.90 14.59 -16.49
C ALA A 131 1.51 13.55 -15.54
N VAL A 132 0.74 12.53 -15.22
CA VAL A 132 1.15 11.43 -14.33
C VAL A 132 1.50 10.21 -15.18
N GLY A 133 2.65 9.62 -14.92
CA GLY A 133 3.03 8.29 -15.38
C GLY A 133 2.84 7.29 -14.26
N THR A 134 1.91 6.35 -14.40
CA THR A 134 1.70 5.27 -13.43
C THR A 134 2.30 3.99 -13.96
N ILE A 135 3.33 3.49 -13.28
CA ILE A 135 3.98 2.21 -13.53
C ILE A 135 3.20 1.16 -12.75
N ARG A 136 2.66 0.17 -13.46
CA ARG A 136 1.97 -0.96 -12.84
C ARG A 136 2.90 -2.14 -12.73
N ASN A 137 2.92 -2.76 -11.58
CA ASN A 137 3.68 -3.97 -11.37
C ASN A 137 3.02 -5.16 -12.10
N ASP A 138 3.83 -6.00 -12.78
CA ASP A 138 3.44 -7.29 -13.34
C ASP A 138 4.38 -8.44 -12.93
N ASP A 139 5.20 -8.19 -11.92
CA ASP A 139 6.18 -9.11 -11.37
C ASP A 139 5.68 -9.87 -10.14
N THR A 140 6.38 -10.95 -9.83
CA THR A 140 5.99 -11.87 -8.75
C THR A 140 7.15 -12.24 -7.83
N SER A 141 8.38 -11.87 -8.18
CA SER A 141 9.56 -12.13 -7.37
C SER A 141 9.63 -11.15 -6.21
N ILE A 142 9.75 -11.66 -4.99
CA ILE A 142 9.79 -10.82 -3.78
C ILE A 142 11.24 -10.70 -3.34
N GLN A 143 11.73 -9.46 -3.26
CA GLN A 143 13.06 -9.18 -2.71
C GLN A 143 12.91 -8.60 -1.30
N ILE A 144 13.17 -9.42 -0.28
CA ILE A 144 13.30 -8.96 1.10
C ILE A 144 14.63 -9.46 1.69
N SER A 145 15.25 -8.62 2.50
CA SER A 145 16.44 -9.00 3.27
C SER A 145 16.07 -10.08 4.31
N ASP A 146 17.02 -10.92 4.67
CA ASP A 146 16.90 -11.84 5.81
C ASP A 146 17.40 -11.21 7.11
N GLU A 147 17.75 -9.93 7.08
CA GLU A 147 18.21 -9.17 8.23
C GLU A 147 17.11 -9.02 9.29
N GLY A 148 17.52 -8.64 10.49
CA GLY A 148 16.63 -8.43 11.62
C GLY A 148 16.83 -9.44 12.75
N TYR A 149 15.92 -9.40 13.73
CA TYR A 149 16.03 -10.19 14.94
C TYR A 149 15.69 -11.67 14.68
N THR A 150 16.36 -12.58 15.41
CA THR A 150 16.08 -14.02 15.38
C THR A 150 16.09 -14.61 16.78
N THR A 151 15.27 -15.63 17.02
CA THR A 151 15.26 -16.39 18.27
C THR A 151 15.92 -17.78 18.13
N PRO A 152 16.41 -18.36 19.22
CA PRO A 152 16.99 -19.71 19.20
C PRO A 152 15.98 -20.78 18.73
N ASN A 153 16.50 -21.84 18.11
CA ASN A 153 15.70 -23.00 17.73
C ASN A 153 15.33 -23.92 18.94
N ASN A 154 15.80 -23.59 20.13
CA ASN A 154 15.51 -24.34 21.35
C ASN A 154 15.69 -23.45 22.58
N TYR A 155 14.97 -23.77 23.65
CA TYR A 155 15.07 -23.11 24.96
C TYR A 155 15.38 -24.16 26.04
N PRO A 156 16.20 -23.83 27.06
CA PRO A 156 16.49 -24.75 28.17
C PRO A 156 15.21 -25.22 28.87
N GLY A 157 14.99 -26.53 28.89
CA GLY A 157 13.83 -27.14 29.54
C GLY A 157 12.54 -27.13 28.72
N MET A 158 12.57 -26.63 27.49
CA MET A 158 11.44 -26.69 26.54
C MET A 158 11.80 -27.52 25.31
N SER A 159 10.80 -28.06 24.64
CA SER A 159 10.94 -28.76 23.35
C SER A 159 10.04 -28.08 22.31
N LEU A 160 10.50 -28.00 21.07
CA LEU A 160 9.64 -27.58 19.95
C LEU A 160 8.55 -28.63 19.76
N VAL A 161 7.29 -28.26 20.02
CA VAL A 161 6.13 -29.16 19.95
C VAL A 161 5.33 -28.99 18.67
N TRP A 162 5.37 -27.80 18.08
CA TRP A 162 4.77 -27.48 16.80
C TRP A 162 5.47 -26.27 16.17
N GLY A 163 5.44 -26.19 14.85
CA GLY A 163 5.94 -25.03 14.13
C GLY A 163 5.78 -25.18 12.64
N ASP A 164 6.04 -24.06 11.94
CA ASP A 164 6.15 -24.00 10.50
C ASP A 164 7.31 -23.06 10.12
N GLU A 165 8.25 -23.60 9.36
CA GLU A 165 9.39 -22.88 8.78
C GLU A 165 9.13 -22.56 7.30
N PHE A 166 7.93 -22.83 6.80
CA PHE A 166 7.45 -22.56 5.45
C PHE A 166 8.39 -23.01 4.33
N GLU A 167 9.02 -24.18 4.48
CA GLU A 167 10.03 -24.70 3.56
C GLU A 167 9.48 -25.14 2.19
N VAL A 168 8.18 -25.48 2.12
CA VAL A 168 7.56 -26.06 0.90
C VAL A 168 6.79 -24.98 0.15
N ALA A 169 7.32 -24.57 -1.00
CA ALA A 169 6.70 -23.55 -1.84
C ALA A 169 5.29 -23.94 -2.34
N GLY A 170 4.41 -22.97 -2.47
CA GLY A 170 3.04 -23.10 -2.93
C GLY A 170 2.01 -22.71 -1.87
N ALA A 171 0.88 -23.39 -1.81
CA ALA A 171 -0.12 -23.14 -0.77
C ALA A 171 0.42 -23.55 0.61
N PRO A 172 0.06 -22.85 1.71
CA PRO A 172 0.33 -23.28 3.07
C PRO A 172 -0.11 -24.72 3.31
N ASP A 173 0.67 -25.49 4.08
CA ASP A 173 0.42 -26.90 4.36
C ASP A 173 -0.99 -27.11 4.98
N PRO A 174 -1.91 -27.79 4.29
CA PRO A 174 -3.27 -28.02 4.81
C PRO A 174 -3.31 -28.93 6.05
N ALA A 175 -2.22 -29.59 6.41
CA ALA A 175 -2.09 -30.30 7.69
C ALA A 175 -1.81 -29.36 8.87
N LYS A 176 -1.44 -28.11 8.61
CA LYS A 176 -1.15 -27.08 9.62
C LYS A 176 -2.14 -25.91 9.54
N TRP A 177 -2.63 -25.56 8.34
CA TRP A 177 -3.37 -24.34 8.08
C TRP A 177 -4.71 -24.56 7.40
N THR A 178 -5.69 -23.75 7.78
CA THR A 178 -6.97 -23.57 7.10
C THR A 178 -7.26 -22.07 6.96
N TYR A 179 -8.41 -21.71 6.38
CA TYR A 179 -8.72 -20.33 6.02
C TYR A 179 -10.06 -19.87 6.58
N ASP A 180 -10.15 -18.58 6.89
CA ASP A 180 -11.41 -17.85 6.88
C ASP A 180 -11.60 -17.22 5.50
N LEU A 181 -12.82 -17.29 4.94
CA LEU A 181 -13.12 -16.83 3.59
C LEU A 181 -14.27 -15.82 3.59
N GLY A 182 -14.25 -14.92 2.60
CA GLY A 182 -15.29 -13.93 2.40
C GLY A 182 -15.10 -12.66 3.22
N ASN A 183 -16.17 -11.86 3.31
CA ASN A 183 -16.14 -10.55 3.98
C ASN A 183 -16.56 -10.61 5.46
N GLY A 184 -16.92 -11.79 5.94
CA GLY A 184 -17.43 -11.96 7.31
C GLY A 184 -18.74 -11.20 7.58
N SER A 185 -19.24 -11.29 8.80
CA SER A 185 -20.36 -10.47 9.23
C SER A 185 -19.87 -9.09 9.65
N TRP A 186 -20.45 -8.02 9.06
CA TRP A 186 -20.08 -6.64 9.36
C TRP A 186 -18.57 -6.35 9.16
N GLY A 187 -17.97 -6.87 8.05
CA GLY A 187 -16.54 -6.76 7.82
C GLY A 187 -15.76 -7.31 9.02
N TRP A 188 -15.95 -8.60 9.33
CA TRP A 188 -15.35 -9.32 10.47
C TRP A 188 -15.53 -8.63 11.84
N GLY A 189 -16.60 -7.83 11.98
CA GLY A 189 -16.93 -7.08 13.20
C GLY A 189 -16.32 -5.67 13.27
N ASN A 190 -15.45 -5.31 12.34
CA ASN A 190 -14.67 -4.07 12.35
C ASN A 190 -14.92 -3.15 11.14
N ASN A 191 -15.92 -3.46 10.28
CA ASN A 191 -16.15 -2.78 8.99
C ASN A 191 -14.92 -2.89 8.05
N GLU A 192 -14.17 -3.98 8.12
CA GLU A 192 -13.08 -4.27 7.20
C GLU A 192 -13.59 -4.42 5.76
N LEU A 193 -12.79 -4.03 4.78
CA LEU A 193 -13.21 -3.90 3.39
C LEU A 193 -12.86 -5.11 2.52
N GLN A 194 -11.86 -5.90 2.88
CA GLN A 194 -11.37 -7.00 2.08
C GLN A 194 -12.30 -8.21 2.03
N ASN A 195 -12.24 -8.92 0.93
CA ASN A 195 -12.69 -10.29 0.80
C ASN A 195 -11.50 -11.22 1.05
N TYR A 196 -11.52 -12.01 2.14
CA TYR A 196 -10.49 -13.00 2.38
C TYR A 196 -10.64 -14.19 1.45
N THR A 197 -9.52 -14.59 0.83
CA THR A 197 -9.45 -15.69 -0.13
C THR A 197 -8.36 -16.70 0.26
N SER A 198 -8.35 -17.85 -0.41
CA SER A 198 -7.24 -18.81 -0.39
C SER A 198 -6.49 -18.84 -1.73
N SER A 199 -6.65 -17.80 -2.55
CA SER A 199 -5.93 -17.67 -3.83
C SER A 199 -4.43 -17.53 -3.58
N PRO A 200 -3.57 -18.14 -4.42
CA PRO A 200 -2.13 -17.91 -4.37
C PRO A 200 -1.74 -16.44 -4.55
N GLU A 201 -2.59 -15.62 -5.13
CA GLU A 201 -2.42 -14.17 -5.22
C GLU A 201 -2.54 -13.46 -3.86
N ASN A 202 -3.24 -14.04 -2.88
CA ASN A 202 -3.40 -13.48 -1.55
C ASN A 202 -2.61 -14.24 -0.47
N VAL A 203 -2.26 -15.51 -0.71
CA VAL A 203 -1.46 -16.28 0.25
C VAL A 203 -0.65 -17.35 -0.45
N THR A 204 0.65 -17.34 -0.23
CA THR A 204 1.57 -18.32 -0.80
C THR A 204 2.78 -18.52 0.11
N VAL A 205 3.42 -19.68 -0.02
CA VAL A 205 4.75 -19.94 0.54
C VAL A 205 5.76 -19.85 -0.60
N GLN A 206 6.74 -18.99 -0.44
CA GLN A 206 7.83 -18.79 -1.39
C GLN A 206 9.12 -18.49 -0.63
N ASP A 207 10.26 -18.97 -1.11
CA ASP A 207 11.61 -18.71 -0.56
C ASP A 207 11.73 -18.91 0.96
N GLY A 208 11.06 -19.98 1.47
CA GLY A 208 11.07 -20.31 2.89
C GLY A 208 10.23 -19.40 3.78
N ARG A 209 9.24 -18.68 3.23
CA ARG A 209 8.39 -17.74 3.96
C ARG A 209 6.93 -17.85 3.54
N LEU A 210 6.02 -17.60 4.47
CA LEU A 210 4.61 -17.38 4.18
C LEU A 210 4.39 -15.91 3.86
N TYR A 211 3.78 -15.62 2.71
CA TYR A 211 3.34 -14.28 2.32
C TYR A 211 1.82 -14.18 2.37
N ILE A 212 1.31 -13.11 2.99
CA ILE A 212 -0.10 -12.73 2.97
C ILE A 212 -0.20 -11.36 2.31
N PHE A 213 -0.81 -11.30 1.12
CA PHE A 213 -0.92 -10.09 0.31
C PHE A 213 -2.27 -9.39 0.51
N ALA A 214 -2.22 -8.10 0.77
CA ALA A 214 -3.32 -7.17 0.59
C ALA A 214 -3.28 -6.59 -0.83
N ARG A 215 -4.39 -6.72 -1.58
CA ARG A 215 -4.48 -6.30 -3.00
C ARG A 215 -5.70 -5.43 -3.27
N ASN A 216 -5.59 -4.59 -4.30
CA ASN A 216 -6.70 -3.77 -4.80
C ASN A 216 -6.78 -3.86 -6.34
N GLU A 217 -7.28 -4.97 -6.86
CA GLU A 217 -7.46 -5.21 -8.29
C GLU A 217 -8.95 -5.30 -8.65
N GLY A 218 -9.64 -4.16 -8.59
CA GLY A 218 -11.10 -4.09 -8.81
C GLY A 218 -11.92 -4.47 -7.58
N GLY A 219 -11.29 -4.42 -6.41
CA GLY A 219 -11.82 -4.67 -5.08
C GLY A 219 -10.75 -5.18 -4.14
N TYR A 220 -10.89 -4.93 -2.85
CA TYR A 220 -9.91 -5.34 -1.85
C TYR A 220 -9.98 -6.84 -1.59
N THR A 221 -8.84 -7.51 -1.69
CA THR A 221 -8.66 -8.93 -1.35
C THR A 221 -7.45 -9.12 -0.45
N SER A 222 -7.50 -10.14 0.40
CA SER A 222 -6.39 -10.55 1.26
C SER A 222 -6.56 -12.00 1.69
N ALA A 223 -5.76 -12.48 2.66
CA ALA A 223 -5.95 -13.78 3.25
C ALA A 223 -5.95 -13.74 4.79
N ARG A 224 -6.65 -14.72 5.38
CA ARG A 224 -6.69 -14.98 6.81
C ARG A 224 -6.52 -16.48 7.02
N VAL A 225 -5.33 -16.87 7.48
CA VAL A 225 -4.96 -18.26 7.75
C VAL A 225 -5.07 -18.56 9.23
N LYS A 226 -5.43 -19.79 9.59
CA LYS A 226 -5.61 -20.19 10.98
C LYS A 226 -5.35 -21.68 11.20
N THR A 227 -5.05 -22.02 12.46
CA THR A 227 -4.87 -23.42 12.88
C THR A 227 -6.12 -24.03 13.52
N GLN A 228 -7.26 -23.34 13.53
CA GLN A 228 -8.51 -23.79 14.15
C GLN A 228 -8.94 -25.19 13.69
N GLY A 229 -9.13 -26.11 14.63
CA GLY A 229 -9.52 -27.48 14.37
C GLY A 229 -8.40 -28.38 13.84
N ILE A 230 -7.19 -27.87 13.71
CA ILE A 230 -5.98 -28.58 13.28
C ILE A 230 -4.95 -28.63 14.40
N PHE A 231 -4.62 -27.48 14.99
CA PHE A 231 -3.70 -27.36 16.09
C PHE A 231 -4.17 -26.27 17.04
N ASP A 232 -4.24 -26.61 18.31
CA ASP A 232 -4.37 -25.71 19.45
C ASP A 232 -3.41 -26.16 20.56
N PHE A 233 -3.10 -25.28 21.48
CA PHE A 233 -2.20 -25.57 22.59
C PHE A 233 -2.53 -24.68 23.79
N GLN A 234 -2.00 -25.07 24.93
CA GLN A 234 -2.10 -24.36 26.21
C GLN A 234 -0.71 -24.28 26.83
N TYR A 235 -0.32 -23.06 27.21
CA TYR A 235 0.98 -22.74 27.81
C TYR A 235 2.20 -22.99 26.90
N GLY A 236 3.32 -22.39 27.26
CA GLY A 236 4.57 -22.50 26.54
C GLY A 236 5.11 -21.16 26.04
N ARG A 237 6.03 -21.20 25.13
CA ARG A 237 6.54 -20.03 24.42
C ARG A 237 6.19 -20.12 22.94
N VAL A 238 5.79 -18.97 22.37
CA VAL A 238 5.60 -18.78 20.94
C VAL A 238 6.59 -17.76 20.43
N ASP A 239 7.22 -18.03 19.31
CA ASP A 239 8.01 -17.06 18.54
C ASP A 239 7.50 -17.00 17.10
N ILE A 240 7.17 -15.80 16.61
CA ILE A 240 6.75 -15.54 15.24
C ILE A 240 7.68 -14.47 14.67
N ARG A 241 8.45 -14.81 13.63
CA ARG A 241 9.34 -13.87 12.95
C ARG A 241 8.67 -13.35 11.69
N ALA A 242 8.48 -12.03 11.59
CA ALA A 242 7.76 -11.44 10.49
C ALA A 242 8.25 -10.03 10.11
N ILE A 243 8.03 -9.67 8.83
CA ILE A 243 8.01 -8.30 8.30
C ILE A 243 6.56 -7.91 8.08
N LEU A 244 6.21 -6.66 8.39
CA LEU A 244 4.83 -6.18 8.39
C LEU A 244 4.57 -5.18 7.26
N PRO A 245 3.40 -5.25 6.58
CA PRO A 245 3.00 -4.23 5.62
C PRO A 245 2.66 -2.91 6.31
N ILE A 246 2.94 -1.81 5.62
CA ILE A 246 2.64 -0.45 6.06
C ILE A 246 1.73 0.26 5.05
N GLY A 247 1.22 1.43 5.39
CA GLY A 247 0.35 2.25 4.55
C GLY A 247 -1.01 2.52 5.18
N GLN A 248 -1.66 3.61 4.75
CA GLN A 248 -2.98 3.99 5.26
C GLN A 248 -4.01 2.85 5.02
N GLY A 249 -4.77 2.51 6.07
CA GLY A 249 -5.81 1.48 5.98
C GLY A 249 -5.31 0.03 5.96
N ILE A 250 -4.02 -0.24 6.14
CA ILE A 250 -3.46 -1.60 6.25
C ILE A 250 -3.38 -2.00 7.73
N TRP A 251 -3.79 -3.24 8.03
CA TRP A 251 -3.87 -3.76 9.40
C TRP A 251 -3.44 -5.24 9.47
N PRO A 252 -2.14 -5.52 9.59
CA PRO A 252 -1.65 -6.87 9.85
C PRO A 252 -1.90 -7.27 11.30
N ALA A 253 -2.15 -8.58 11.53
CA ALA A 253 -2.30 -9.16 12.85
C ALA A 253 -1.74 -10.59 12.92
N LEU A 254 -1.06 -10.88 14.05
CA LEU A 254 -0.62 -12.19 14.51
C LEU A 254 -1.28 -12.42 15.88
N TRP A 255 -2.25 -13.29 15.96
CA TRP A 255 -3.16 -13.38 17.09
C TRP A 255 -3.73 -14.76 17.32
N MET A 256 -4.49 -14.93 18.40
CA MET A 256 -5.04 -16.21 18.83
C MET A 256 -6.45 -16.05 19.41
N LEU A 257 -7.29 -17.06 19.21
CA LEU A 257 -8.60 -17.19 19.85
C LEU A 257 -8.70 -18.48 20.65
N GLY A 258 -9.48 -18.44 21.72
CA GLY A 258 -9.79 -19.64 22.51
C GLY A 258 -10.45 -20.71 21.66
N SER A 259 -10.00 -21.98 21.84
CA SER A 259 -10.46 -23.12 21.03
C SER A 259 -11.94 -23.45 21.26
N ASP A 260 -12.51 -23.01 22.36
CA ASP A 260 -13.91 -23.14 22.72
C ASP A 260 -14.85 -22.06 22.13
N ILE A 261 -14.35 -21.16 21.27
CA ILE A 261 -15.10 -20.04 20.67
C ILE A 261 -16.44 -20.47 20.07
N THR A 262 -16.52 -21.66 19.51
CA THR A 262 -17.76 -22.19 18.92
C THR A 262 -18.83 -22.55 19.99
N THR A 263 -18.44 -22.64 21.23
CA THR A 263 -19.30 -23.02 22.39
C THR A 263 -19.65 -21.79 23.22
N VAL A 264 -18.66 -21.00 23.61
CA VAL A 264 -18.85 -19.85 24.52
C VAL A 264 -18.98 -18.51 23.78
N GLY A 265 -18.47 -18.44 22.54
CA GLY A 265 -18.49 -17.23 21.73
C GLY A 265 -17.43 -16.21 22.13
N TRP A 266 -17.28 -15.16 21.32
CA TRP A 266 -16.41 -14.03 21.60
C TRP A 266 -17.15 -12.97 22.43
N PRO A 267 -16.51 -12.28 23.39
CA PRO A 267 -15.11 -12.41 23.82
C PRO A 267 -14.89 -13.40 24.99
N ALA A 268 -15.88 -14.21 25.33
CA ALA A 268 -15.79 -15.14 26.47
C ALA A 268 -14.70 -16.23 26.28
N CYS A 269 -14.42 -16.62 25.03
CA CYS A 269 -13.32 -17.55 24.71
C CYS A 269 -11.93 -16.95 24.95
N GLY A 270 -11.82 -15.63 25.13
CA GLY A 270 -10.55 -14.92 25.15
C GLY A 270 -9.96 -14.68 23.75
N GLU A 271 -9.21 -13.56 23.61
CA GLU A 271 -8.43 -13.21 22.43
C GLU A 271 -7.07 -12.67 22.88
N ILE A 272 -6.02 -13.11 22.20
CA ILE A 272 -4.63 -12.72 22.47
C ILE A 272 -4.04 -12.17 21.17
N ASP A 273 -3.88 -10.85 21.10
CA ASP A 273 -3.25 -10.20 19.97
C ASP A 273 -1.75 -10.05 20.30
N ILE A 274 -0.95 -10.98 19.78
CA ILE A 274 0.51 -10.99 19.98
C ILE A 274 1.13 -9.78 19.28
N MET A 275 0.62 -9.45 18.12
CA MET A 275 1.03 -8.30 17.31
C MET A 275 -0.14 -7.77 16.49
N GLU A 276 -0.42 -6.49 16.60
CA GLU A 276 -1.23 -5.71 15.68
C GLU A 276 -0.51 -4.42 15.32
N LEU A 277 -0.65 -3.99 14.05
CA LEU A 277 -0.14 -2.72 13.58
C LEU A 277 -1.19 -2.03 12.70
N VAL A 278 -1.35 -0.71 12.83
CA VAL A 278 -2.06 0.10 11.83
C VAL A 278 -1.03 0.77 10.92
N GLY A 279 -1.10 0.50 9.62
CA GLY A 279 -0.02 0.78 8.69
C GLY A 279 0.39 2.24 8.56
N HIS A 280 -0.49 3.20 8.90
CA HIS A 280 -0.12 4.64 9.00
C HIS A 280 0.66 5.00 10.28
N GLN A 281 0.90 4.04 11.17
CA GLN A 281 1.78 4.16 12.34
C GLN A 281 2.87 3.07 12.27
N PRO A 282 3.73 3.08 11.26
CA PRO A 282 4.55 1.93 10.85
C PRO A 282 5.65 1.54 11.83
N ARG A 283 5.78 2.24 12.95
CA ARG A 283 6.77 2.00 14.01
C ARG A 283 6.13 1.62 15.35
N LEU A 284 4.82 1.41 15.38
CA LEU A 284 4.07 1.13 16.61
C LEU A 284 3.35 -0.22 16.49
N VAL A 285 3.74 -1.17 17.31
CA VAL A 285 3.07 -2.45 17.46
C VAL A 285 2.27 -2.46 18.76
N HIS A 286 1.08 -3.00 18.69
CA HIS A 286 0.16 -3.17 19.80
C HIS A 286 0.09 -4.64 20.20
N GLY A 287 0.10 -4.91 21.49
CA GLY A 287 -0.23 -6.22 22.06
C GLY A 287 -1.46 -6.07 22.94
N THR A 288 -2.50 -6.85 22.67
CA THR A 288 -3.80 -6.66 23.31
C THR A 288 -4.38 -7.99 23.81
N PHE A 289 -5.16 -7.94 24.85
CA PHE A 289 -5.97 -9.07 25.34
C PHE A 289 -7.42 -8.64 25.42
N HIS A 290 -8.35 -9.49 24.95
CA HIS A 290 -9.79 -9.25 25.04
C HIS A 290 -10.47 -10.39 25.81
N TRP A 291 -11.43 -10.04 26.66
CA TRP A 291 -12.24 -10.96 27.46
C TRP A 291 -13.59 -10.36 27.85
N GLY A 292 -14.40 -11.13 28.53
CA GLY A 292 -15.70 -10.72 29.06
C GLY A 292 -16.81 -11.69 28.65
N PRO A 293 -17.97 -11.64 29.30
CA PRO A 293 -19.03 -12.63 29.08
C PRO A 293 -19.76 -12.45 27.73
N ASN A 294 -19.72 -11.26 27.14
CA ASN A 294 -20.41 -10.92 25.88
C ASN A 294 -19.91 -9.57 25.33
N ASN A 295 -20.36 -9.19 24.15
CA ASN A 295 -19.95 -7.94 23.47
C ASN A 295 -20.26 -6.65 24.27
N ASP A 296 -21.37 -6.63 25.01
CA ASP A 296 -21.78 -5.44 25.77
C ASP A 296 -20.90 -5.22 27.02
N GLU A 297 -20.35 -6.30 27.55
CA GLU A 297 -19.47 -6.32 28.72
C GLU A 297 -18.01 -6.66 28.37
N ARG A 298 -17.64 -6.49 27.10
CA ARG A 298 -16.27 -6.69 26.62
C ARG A 298 -15.27 -5.83 27.39
N GLN A 299 -14.21 -6.46 27.81
CA GLN A 299 -13.03 -5.83 28.41
C GLN A 299 -11.83 -6.01 27.49
N TYR A 300 -10.85 -5.14 27.62
CA TYR A 300 -9.56 -5.30 26.95
C TYR A 300 -8.44 -4.66 27.78
N ASN A 301 -7.21 -5.11 27.53
CA ASN A 301 -5.99 -4.52 28.07
C ASN A 301 -4.92 -4.56 26.98
N GLY A 302 -4.58 -3.38 26.44
CA GLY A 302 -3.63 -3.24 25.34
C GLY A 302 -2.48 -2.30 25.73
N VAL A 303 -1.28 -2.62 25.26
CA VAL A 303 -0.05 -1.85 25.45
C VAL A 303 0.65 -1.72 24.11
N ILE A 304 1.21 -0.51 23.85
CA ILE A 304 2.10 -0.31 22.69
C ILE A 304 3.50 -0.77 23.11
N ALA A 305 4.10 -1.65 22.28
CA ALA A 305 5.50 -2.04 22.43
C ALA A 305 6.42 -0.82 22.27
N PRO A 306 7.69 -0.88 22.71
CA PRO A 306 8.66 0.18 22.44
C PRO A 306 8.69 0.48 20.94
N ALA A 307 8.49 1.77 20.59
CA ALA A 307 8.50 2.20 19.19
C ALA A 307 9.89 2.07 18.58
N LEU A 308 9.97 1.68 17.31
CA LEU A 308 11.21 1.76 16.54
C LEU A 308 11.69 3.21 16.42
N GLU A 309 13.01 3.42 16.40
CA GLU A 309 13.58 4.74 16.17
C GLU A 309 13.44 5.14 14.69
N PHE A 310 13.23 6.43 14.43
CA PHE A 310 13.18 6.93 13.06
C PHE A 310 14.60 6.84 12.40
N PRO A 311 14.71 6.40 11.12
CA PRO A 311 13.65 6.17 10.12
C PRO A 311 13.05 4.76 10.11
N GLU A 312 13.55 3.80 10.87
CA GLU A 312 13.17 2.39 10.84
C GLU A 312 11.67 2.15 11.03
N THR A 313 11.14 1.17 10.30
CA THR A 313 9.75 0.71 10.37
C THR A 313 9.71 -0.82 10.45
N PHE A 314 8.57 -1.40 10.80
CA PHE A 314 8.38 -2.85 10.81
C PHE A 314 8.29 -3.49 9.40
N ALA A 315 8.46 -2.70 8.33
CA ALA A 315 8.58 -3.18 6.96
C ALA A 315 10.03 -3.36 6.48
N ASP A 316 11.03 -2.84 7.22
CA ASP A 316 12.41 -2.76 6.74
C ASP A 316 13.20 -4.03 7.03
N GLU A 317 12.95 -4.70 8.17
CA GLU A 317 13.63 -5.92 8.59
C GLU A 317 12.71 -6.84 9.41
N PHE A 318 13.16 -8.08 9.61
CA PHE A 318 12.41 -9.05 10.42
C PHE A 318 12.51 -8.75 11.91
N HIS A 319 11.35 -8.80 12.57
CA HIS A 319 11.21 -8.75 14.02
C HIS A 319 10.58 -10.05 14.55
N VAL A 320 10.82 -10.36 15.82
CA VAL A 320 10.21 -11.52 16.48
C VAL A 320 9.19 -11.07 17.51
N PHE A 321 7.95 -11.45 17.26
CA PHE A 321 6.81 -11.24 18.13
C PHE A 321 6.59 -12.49 18.96
N SER A 322 6.79 -12.40 20.28
CA SER A 322 6.80 -13.56 21.15
C SER A 322 5.76 -13.47 22.24
N LEU A 323 5.35 -14.64 22.70
CA LEU A 323 4.46 -14.84 23.84
C LEU A 323 5.09 -15.88 24.79
N GLU A 324 5.21 -15.54 26.08
CA GLU A 324 5.51 -16.49 27.15
C GLU A 324 4.22 -16.70 27.97
N TRP A 325 3.78 -17.94 28.08
CA TRP A 325 2.47 -18.28 28.63
C TRP A 325 2.57 -19.42 29.63
N GLN A 326 2.12 -19.16 30.83
CA GLN A 326 1.99 -20.12 31.92
C GLN A 326 0.64 -19.95 32.62
N GLU A 327 0.30 -20.83 33.53
CA GLU A 327 -0.92 -20.70 34.34
C GLU A 327 -0.97 -19.32 34.99
N ASP A 328 -2.09 -18.61 34.78
CA ASP A 328 -2.39 -17.30 35.34
C ASP A 328 -1.45 -16.14 34.86
N GLU A 329 -0.60 -16.38 33.88
CA GLU A 329 0.27 -15.29 33.37
C GLU A 329 0.58 -15.44 31.87
N ILE A 330 0.41 -14.36 31.12
CA ILE A 330 0.93 -14.23 29.75
C ILE A 330 1.81 -12.97 29.68
N LYS A 331 2.95 -13.10 29.02
CA LYS A 331 3.85 -12.00 28.67
C LYS A 331 3.98 -11.89 27.16
N LEU A 332 3.93 -10.66 26.65
CA LEU A 332 4.26 -10.34 25.24
C LEU A 332 5.63 -9.70 25.18
N LEU A 333 6.40 -10.12 24.17
CA LEU A 333 7.76 -9.64 23.91
C LEU A 333 7.90 -9.24 22.45
N LEU A 334 8.67 -8.18 22.21
CA LEU A 334 9.18 -7.78 20.89
C LEU A 334 10.69 -7.90 20.93
N ASP A 335 11.28 -8.71 20.04
CA ASP A 335 12.73 -8.99 19.98
C ASP A 335 13.31 -9.36 21.35
N ASP A 336 12.65 -10.31 22.05
CA ASP A 336 12.92 -10.72 23.43
C ASP A 336 12.81 -9.61 24.49
N GLN A 337 12.36 -8.42 24.13
CA GLN A 337 12.10 -7.36 25.09
C GLN A 337 10.65 -7.44 25.58
N HIS A 338 10.47 -7.83 26.85
CA HIS A 338 9.16 -7.88 27.49
C HIS A 338 8.54 -6.47 27.59
N TYR A 339 7.27 -6.32 27.15
CA TYR A 339 6.55 -5.04 27.22
C TYR A 339 5.14 -5.10 27.83
N HIS A 340 4.50 -6.30 27.84
CA HIS A 340 3.14 -6.42 28.37
C HIS A 340 2.95 -7.70 29.16
N THR A 341 2.18 -7.65 30.26
CA THR A 341 1.79 -8.82 31.07
C THR A 341 0.31 -8.76 31.40
N ILE A 342 -0.39 -9.89 31.27
CA ILE A 342 -1.77 -10.08 31.73
C ILE A 342 -1.83 -11.20 32.77
N THR A 343 -2.63 -11.00 33.82
CA THR A 343 -2.88 -11.94 34.91
C THR A 343 -4.33 -11.88 35.34
N PRO A 344 -4.85 -12.81 36.16
CA PRO A 344 -6.19 -12.71 36.72
C PRO A 344 -6.49 -11.40 37.47
N ALA A 345 -5.48 -10.73 38.00
CA ALA A 345 -5.64 -9.41 38.66
C ALA A 345 -6.10 -8.29 37.70
N ASN A 346 -5.90 -8.45 36.39
CA ASN A 346 -6.31 -7.50 35.35
C ASN A 346 -7.78 -7.65 34.94
N MET A 347 -8.48 -8.69 35.37
CA MET A 347 -9.79 -9.07 34.81
C MET A 347 -10.96 -8.23 35.28
N ASN A 348 -10.76 -7.28 36.21
CA ASN A 348 -11.84 -6.42 36.74
C ASN A 348 -13.05 -7.22 37.32
N GLY A 349 -12.81 -8.43 37.81
CA GLY A 349 -13.84 -9.30 38.39
C GLY A 349 -14.51 -10.27 37.42
N TYR A 350 -14.13 -10.23 36.14
CA TYR A 350 -14.54 -11.23 35.15
C TYR A 350 -13.64 -12.48 35.20
N GLU A 351 -14.08 -13.56 34.56
CA GLU A 351 -13.32 -14.81 34.40
C GLU A 351 -12.03 -14.55 33.59
N TYR A 352 -10.97 -15.31 33.90
CA TYR A 352 -9.70 -15.27 33.16
C TYR A 352 -9.72 -16.41 32.12
N PRO A 353 -9.96 -16.15 30.85
CA PRO A 353 -10.12 -17.18 29.82
C PRO A 353 -8.79 -17.73 29.32
N PHE A 354 -7.68 -17.13 29.71
CA PHE A 354 -6.37 -17.44 29.13
C PHE A 354 -5.67 -18.65 29.79
N ASN A 355 -6.41 -19.45 30.54
CA ASN A 355 -5.96 -20.77 31.02
C ASN A 355 -6.54 -21.94 30.20
N ASP A 356 -7.21 -21.65 29.08
CA ASP A 356 -7.72 -22.65 28.14
C ASP A 356 -6.82 -22.76 26.91
N ALA A 357 -7.08 -23.68 25.98
CA ALA A 357 -6.32 -23.83 24.76
C ALA A 357 -6.68 -22.77 23.73
N PHE A 358 -5.70 -22.30 22.95
CA PHE A 358 -5.85 -21.31 21.89
C PHE A 358 -5.29 -21.80 20.55
N PHE A 359 -5.86 -21.30 19.46
CA PHE A 359 -5.37 -21.54 18.10
C PHE A 359 -4.90 -20.23 17.45
N PHE A 360 -3.98 -20.31 16.48
CA PHE A 360 -3.42 -19.15 15.78
C PHE A 360 -4.29 -18.64 14.64
N ILE A 361 -4.23 -17.33 14.43
CA ILE A 361 -4.75 -16.63 13.26
C ILE A 361 -3.70 -15.60 12.80
N MET A 362 -3.49 -15.53 11.47
CA MET A 362 -2.63 -14.53 10.84
C MET A 362 -3.36 -13.93 9.65
N ASN A 363 -3.38 -12.62 9.53
CA ASN A 363 -4.05 -11.92 8.42
C ASN A 363 -3.48 -10.54 8.18
N VAL A 364 -3.79 -9.99 7.01
CA VAL A 364 -3.69 -8.56 6.72
C VAL A 364 -5.10 -8.07 6.41
N ALA A 365 -5.69 -7.26 7.30
CA ALA A 365 -6.96 -6.60 7.05
C ALA A 365 -6.75 -5.31 6.27
N ILE A 366 -7.78 -4.87 5.54
CA ILE A 366 -7.78 -3.65 4.74
C ILE A 366 -8.98 -2.81 5.14
N GLY A 367 -8.74 -1.55 5.52
CA GLY A 367 -9.78 -0.68 6.04
C GLY A 367 -10.27 -1.12 7.42
N GLY A 368 -11.34 -0.50 7.89
CA GLY A 368 -11.95 -0.81 9.16
C GLY A 368 -11.98 0.35 10.13
N ASN A 369 -12.61 0.12 11.28
CA ASN A 369 -12.84 1.19 12.27
C ASN A 369 -11.56 1.77 12.86
N TRP A 370 -10.50 1.00 12.94
CA TRP A 370 -9.24 1.42 13.57
C TRP A 370 -8.22 1.98 12.58
N PRO A 371 -7.83 1.28 11.50
CA PRO A 371 -6.86 1.83 10.55
C PRO A 371 -7.44 2.93 9.66
N GLY A 372 -8.78 3.04 9.57
CA GLY A 372 -9.47 3.85 8.56
C GLY A 372 -9.41 3.22 7.17
N ASP A 373 -9.99 3.89 6.18
CA ASP A 373 -9.97 3.39 4.81
C ASP A 373 -8.60 3.64 4.15
N PRO A 374 -8.19 2.78 3.20
CA PRO A 374 -7.06 3.07 2.30
C PRO A 374 -7.28 4.36 1.50
N ASP A 375 -6.19 5.00 1.11
CA ASP A 375 -6.20 6.16 0.23
C ASP A 375 -5.19 6.00 -0.92
N ASP A 376 -4.98 7.05 -1.71
CA ASP A 376 -4.10 7.02 -2.88
C ASP A 376 -2.60 6.83 -2.52
N THR A 377 -2.25 6.85 -1.23
CA THR A 377 -0.90 6.59 -0.73
C THR A 377 -0.72 5.16 -0.21
N THR A 378 -1.78 4.35 -0.18
CA THR A 378 -1.71 2.97 0.29
C THR A 378 -1.03 2.10 -0.75
N PRO A 379 0.13 1.47 -0.44
CA PRO A 379 0.82 0.61 -1.39
C PRO A 379 0.02 -0.69 -1.61
N PHE A 380 -0.29 -1.01 -2.87
CA PHE A 380 -0.85 -2.29 -3.27
C PHE A 380 -0.05 -2.86 -4.45
N PRO A 381 0.36 -4.17 -4.41
CA PRO A 381 0.17 -5.09 -3.29
C PRO A 381 1.05 -4.75 -2.08
N GLY A 382 0.47 -4.75 -0.88
CA GLY A 382 1.22 -4.77 0.37
C GLY A 382 1.23 -6.19 0.95
N PHE A 383 2.28 -6.61 1.65
CA PHE A 383 2.35 -7.97 2.18
C PHE A 383 2.95 -8.06 3.58
N MET A 384 2.48 -9.05 4.34
CA MET A 384 3.15 -9.58 5.52
C MET A 384 3.95 -10.81 5.12
N ALA A 385 5.24 -10.86 5.46
CA ALA A 385 6.07 -12.05 5.30
C ALA A 385 6.37 -12.67 6.66
N VAL A 386 6.05 -13.96 6.84
CA VAL A 386 6.34 -14.72 8.06
C VAL A 386 7.42 -15.76 7.75
N ASP A 387 8.57 -15.63 8.41
CA ASP A 387 9.72 -16.53 8.25
C ASP A 387 9.49 -17.85 8.99
N TYR A 388 9.08 -17.76 10.26
CA TYR A 388 8.70 -18.93 11.04
C TYR A 388 7.65 -18.62 12.11
N ILE A 389 6.97 -19.67 12.53
CA ILE A 389 6.18 -19.73 13.74
C ILE A 389 6.55 -20.98 14.52
N ARG A 390 6.87 -20.85 15.81
CA ARG A 390 7.38 -21.93 16.67
C ARG A 390 6.67 -21.93 18.01
N VAL A 391 6.30 -23.11 18.48
CA VAL A 391 5.71 -23.32 19.80
C VAL A 391 6.59 -24.27 20.60
N PHE A 392 7.03 -23.83 21.77
CA PHE A 392 7.88 -24.56 22.69
C PHE A 392 7.14 -24.85 24.00
N GLN A 393 7.23 -26.10 24.49
CA GLN A 393 6.66 -26.54 25.77
C GLN A 393 7.64 -27.40 26.59
#